data_a468bde7706fa4260ff7018a5fae22fc
#
_entry.id   a468bde7706fa4260ff7018a5fae22fc
#
_cell.length_a   1.000
_cell.length_b   1.000
_cell.length_c   1.000
_cell.angle_alpha   90.00
_cell.angle_beta   90.00
_cell.angle_gamma   90.00
#
_symmetry.space_group_name_H-M   'P 1'
#
loop_
_entity.id
_entity.type
_entity.pdbx_description
1 polymer ?
#
loop_
_entity_poly.entity_id
_entity_poly.type
_entity_poly.pdbx_seq_one_letter_code
_entity_poly.pdbx_strand_id
1 'polypeptide(L)'
;MYCYIWSFAVRPESVKEFRAAYGPDGDWARFFGTDPEYIRTHLLVDRRNPARFLTIDFWSSREAFVSFRERFGSRFEALDKSFERFTTAEEQIGAFDALGEEG
;
A
#
# COMPACT_ATOMS: atom_id res chain seq x y z
N MET A 1 -10.02 -0.29 13.48
CA MET A 1 -9.23 -0.59 12.28
C MET A 1 -8.90 0.68 11.54
N TYR A 2 -7.70 0.78 11.04
CA TYR A 2 -7.19 1.95 10.35
C TYR A 2 -6.74 1.56 8.94
N CYS A 3 -6.95 2.42 7.98
CA CYS A 3 -6.42 2.16 6.62
C CYS A 3 -5.98 3.46 5.97
N TYR A 4 -5.15 3.34 4.93
CA TYR A 4 -4.82 4.46 4.07
C TYR A 4 -4.87 4.00 2.62
N ILE A 5 -5.17 4.95 1.75
CA ILE A 5 -5.42 4.66 0.33
C ILE A 5 -4.51 5.52 -0.52
N TRP A 6 -3.81 4.87 -1.45
CA TRP A 6 -2.96 5.55 -2.42
C TRP A 6 -3.46 5.28 -3.83
N SER A 7 -3.34 6.27 -4.70
CA SER A 7 -3.63 6.16 -6.12
C SER A 7 -2.32 6.21 -6.89
N PHE A 8 -2.19 5.35 -7.89
CA PHE A 8 -0.98 5.26 -8.70
C PHE A 8 -1.31 5.30 -10.18
N ALA A 9 -0.57 6.11 -10.93
CA ALA A 9 -0.56 6.05 -12.38
C ALA A 9 0.67 5.22 -12.77
N VAL A 10 0.47 4.03 -13.28
CA VAL A 10 1.52 3.06 -13.53
C VAL A 10 1.92 3.08 -14.99
N ARG A 11 3.21 3.01 -15.28
CA ARG A 11 3.69 2.93 -16.66
C ARG A 11 3.15 1.64 -17.26
N PRO A 12 2.57 1.66 -18.46
CA PRO A 12 1.97 0.45 -19.05
C PRO A 12 2.92 -0.74 -19.10
N GLU A 13 4.20 -0.49 -19.38
CA GLU A 13 5.20 -1.56 -19.45
C GLU A 13 5.57 -2.11 -18.07
N SER A 14 5.19 -1.43 -16.98
CA SER A 14 5.51 -1.84 -15.63
C SER A 14 4.32 -2.44 -14.87
N VAL A 15 3.17 -2.58 -15.50
CA VAL A 15 1.95 -3.03 -14.83
C VAL A 15 2.12 -4.39 -14.18
N LYS A 16 2.76 -5.33 -14.87
CA LYS A 16 2.94 -6.67 -14.33
C LYS A 16 3.80 -6.64 -13.08
N GLU A 17 4.92 -5.90 -13.12
CA GLU A 17 5.82 -5.79 -11.99
C GLU A 17 5.19 -5.02 -10.83
N PHE A 18 4.43 -3.97 -11.17
CA PHE A 18 3.72 -3.19 -10.16
C PHE A 18 2.73 -4.08 -9.40
N ARG A 19 1.95 -4.88 -10.12
CA ARG A 19 0.97 -5.77 -9.50
C ARG A 19 1.65 -6.79 -8.59
N ALA A 20 2.80 -7.30 -8.99
CA ALA A 20 3.54 -8.26 -8.18
C ALA A 20 4.06 -7.61 -6.88
N ALA A 21 4.50 -6.36 -6.94
CA ALA A 21 5.05 -5.67 -5.79
C ALA A 21 3.98 -5.14 -4.84
N TYR A 22 2.85 -4.67 -5.38
CA TYR A 22 1.83 -3.96 -4.61
C TYR A 22 0.58 -4.79 -4.31
N GLY A 23 0.52 -6.03 -4.78
CA GLY A 23 -0.64 -6.89 -4.56
C GLY A 23 -0.71 -7.45 -3.14
N PRO A 24 -1.79 -8.17 -2.82
CA PRO A 24 -2.01 -8.69 -1.46
C PRO A 24 -0.91 -9.60 -0.94
N ASP A 25 -0.16 -10.24 -1.84
CA ASP A 25 0.94 -11.10 -1.46
C ASP A 25 2.27 -10.55 -1.97
N GLY A 26 2.33 -9.28 -2.29
CA GLY A 26 3.51 -8.66 -2.89
C GLY A 26 4.53 -8.19 -1.87
N ASP A 27 5.53 -7.47 -2.35
CA ASP A 27 6.66 -7.03 -1.54
C ASP A 27 6.23 -6.16 -0.36
N TRP A 28 5.30 -5.21 -0.61
CA TRP A 28 4.83 -4.33 0.46
C TRP A 28 4.06 -5.12 1.52
N ALA A 29 3.15 -6.00 1.09
CA ALA A 29 2.36 -6.79 2.02
C ALA A 29 3.24 -7.72 2.86
N ARG A 30 4.26 -8.30 2.26
CA ARG A 30 5.20 -9.16 3.00
C ARG A 30 6.01 -8.35 4.00
N PHE A 31 6.42 -7.15 3.64
CA PHE A 31 7.16 -6.26 4.54
C PHE A 31 6.28 -5.87 5.74
N PHE A 32 5.07 -5.38 5.48
CA PHE A 32 4.13 -5.01 6.54
C PHE A 32 3.74 -6.21 7.39
N GLY A 33 3.64 -7.37 6.76
CA GLY A 33 3.22 -8.60 7.43
C GLY A 33 4.20 -9.14 8.46
N THR A 34 5.39 -8.53 8.57
CA THR A 34 6.31 -8.86 9.67
C THR A 34 5.78 -8.32 11.00
N ASP A 35 4.78 -7.45 10.98
CA ASP A 35 4.17 -6.90 12.19
C ASP A 35 2.78 -7.54 12.37
N PRO A 36 2.48 -8.13 13.53
CA PRO A 36 1.17 -8.76 13.76
C PRO A 36 0.00 -7.80 13.75
N GLU A 37 0.25 -6.49 13.81
CA GLU A 37 -0.82 -5.49 13.77
C GLU A 37 -1.26 -5.13 12.35
N TYR A 38 -0.50 -5.57 11.33
CA TYR A 38 -0.91 -5.40 9.95
C TYR A 38 -1.99 -6.43 9.61
N ILE A 39 -3.02 -6.02 8.88
CA ILE A 39 -4.14 -6.89 8.55
C ILE A 39 -4.07 -7.39 7.12
N ARG A 40 -4.10 -6.50 6.13
CA ARG A 40 -4.07 -6.94 4.72
C ARG A 40 -3.95 -5.74 3.79
N THR A 41 -3.72 -6.02 2.52
CA THR A 41 -3.68 -5.03 1.45
C THR A 41 -4.68 -5.42 0.37
N HIS A 42 -5.42 -4.44 -0.13
CA HIS A 42 -6.23 -4.62 -1.33
C HIS A 42 -5.58 -3.83 -2.46
N LEU A 43 -5.51 -4.45 -3.63
CA LEU A 43 -5.06 -3.78 -4.85
C LEU A 43 -6.24 -3.74 -5.81
N LEU A 44 -6.60 -2.54 -6.26
CA LEU A 44 -7.74 -2.34 -7.14
C LEU A 44 -7.28 -1.72 -8.45
N VAL A 45 -7.84 -2.14 -9.56
CA VAL A 45 -7.55 -1.54 -10.85
C VAL A 45 -8.77 -0.76 -11.32
N ASP A 46 -8.54 0.42 -11.90
CA ASP A 46 -9.61 1.25 -12.42
C ASP A 46 -10.24 0.55 -13.63
N ARG A 47 -11.56 0.43 -13.64
CA ARG A 47 -12.26 -0.25 -14.73
C ARG A 47 -12.10 0.46 -16.07
N ARG A 48 -11.83 1.75 -16.05
CA ARG A 48 -11.71 2.55 -17.27
C ARG A 48 -10.26 2.83 -17.67
N ASN A 49 -9.33 2.57 -16.78
CA ASN A 49 -7.92 2.83 -17.07
C ASN A 49 -7.08 1.72 -16.46
N PRO A 50 -6.63 0.76 -17.27
CA PRO A 50 -5.88 -0.40 -16.76
C PRO A 50 -4.50 -0.06 -16.20
N ALA A 51 -4.08 1.19 -16.34
CA ALA A 51 -2.81 1.64 -15.76
C ALA A 51 -3.02 2.48 -14.49
N ARG A 52 -4.26 2.61 -14.01
CA ARG A 52 -4.52 3.33 -12.76
C ARG A 52 -4.93 2.33 -11.68
N PHE A 53 -4.25 2.39 -10.55
CA PHE A 53 -4.47 1.46 -9.45
C PHE A 53 -4.67 2.19 -8.14
N LEU A 54 -5.39 1.56 -7.21
CA LEU A 54 -5.47 2.00 -5.83
C LEU A 54 -4.95 0.88 -4.94
N THR A 55 -4.24 1.25 -3.88
CA THR A 55 -3.92 0.31 -2.81
C THR A 55 -4.61 0.74 -1.54
N ILE A 56 -5.11 -0.21 -0.77
CA ILE A 56 -5.66 0.05 0.56
C ILE A 56 -4.93 -0.87 1.52
N ASP A 57 -4.22 -0.30 2.48
CA ASP A 57 -3.51 -1.08 3.48
C ASP A 57 -4.24 -0.94 4.81
N PHE A 58 -4.55 -2.07 5.45
CA PHE A 58 -5.32 -2.12 6.68
C PHE A 58 -4.44 -2.52 7.85
N TRP A 59 -4.55 -1.76 8.94
CA TRP A 59 -3.82 -1.99 10.18
C TRP A 59 -4.81 -1.98 11.35
N SER A 60 -4.45 -2.60 12.46
CA SER A 60 -5.33 -2.63 13.63
C SER A 60 -5.55 -1.21 14.18
N SER A 61 -4.56 -0.33 14.07
CA SER A 61 -4.67 1.06 14.52
C SER A 61 -3.67 1.94 13.79
N ARG A 62 -3.90 3.23 13.82
CA ARG A 62 -2.95 4.20 13.26
C ARG A 62 -1.64 4.16 14.03
N GLU A 63 -1.71 4.01 15.35
CA GLU A 63 -0.52 3.97 16.19
C GLU A 63 0.38 2.79 15.84
N ALA A 64 -0.21 1.65 15.50
CA ALA A 64 0.56 0.48 15.09
C ALA A 64 1.33 0.76 13.80
N PHE A 65 0.69 1.38 12.81
CA PHE A 65 1.34 1.73 11.56
C PHE A 65 2.46 2.76 11.79
N VAL A 66 2.19 3.80 12.57
CA VAL A 66 3.18 4.85 12.84
C VAL A 66 4.39 4.24 13.54
N SER A 67 4.16 3.37 14.51
CA SER A 67 5.25 2.68 15.21
C SER A 67 6.07 1.83 14.24
N PHE A 68 5.41 1.09 13.35
CA PHE A 68 6.10 0.28 12.34
C PHE A 68 6.96 1.17 11.45
N ARG A 69 6.42 2.28 10.98
CA ARG A 69 7.12 3.19 10.10
C ARG A 69 8.35 3.81 10.78
N GLU A 70 8.23 4.10 12.06
CA GLU A 70 9.36 4.64 12.81
C GLU A 70 10.44 3.59 13.02
N ARG A 71 10.05 2.35 13.34
CA ARG A 71 11.03 1.28 13.57
C ARG A 71 11.76 0.85 12.32
N PHE A 72 11.09 0.88 11.19
CA PHE A 72 11.62 0.34 9.94
C PHE A 72 11.73 1.39 8.83
N GLY A 73 11.91 2.65 9.21
CA GLY A 73 11.93 3.75 8.24
C GLY A 73 12.91 3.59 7.10
N SER A 74 14.13 3.10 7.40
CA SER A 74 15.15 2.91 6.37
C SER A 74 14.74 1.87 5.34
N ARG A 75 14.17 0.76 5.80
CA ARG A 75 13.71 -0.31 4.88
C ARG A 75 12.49 0.15 4.11
N PHE A 76 11.61 0.92 4.74
CA PHE A 76 10.43 1.48 4.10
C PHE A 76 10.88 2.37 2.93
N GLU A 77 11.82 3.26 3.18
CA GLU A 77 12.32 4.18 2.16
C GLU A 77 13.05 3.45 1.03
N ALA A 78 13.82 2.43 1.37
CA ALA A 78 14.54 1.65 0.37
C ALA A 78 13.56 0.91 -0.56
N LEU A 79 12.49 0.36 0.02
CA LEU A 79 11.48 -0.34 -0.79
C LEU A 79 10.74 0.64 -1.68
N ASP A 80 10.34 1.77 -1.13
CA ASP A 80 9.66 2.80 -1.88
C ASP A 80 10.50 3.27 -3.07
N LYS A 81 11.78 3.50 -2.82
CA LYS A 81 12.69 3.96 -3.87
C LYS A 81 12.88 2.91 -4.95
N SER A 82 12.89 1.62 -4.59
CA SER A 82 13.08 0.57 -5.59
C SER A 82 11.91 0.47 -6.55
N PHE A 83 10.71 0.93 -6.17
CA PHE A 83 9.52 0.81 -6.99
C PHE A 83 9.08 2.13 -7.64
N GLU A 84 9.75 3.24 -7.33
CA GLU A 84 9.30 4.52 -7.88
C GLU A 84 9.37 4.57 -9.41
N ARG A 85 10.20 3.72 -10.02
CA ARG A 85 10.30 3.67 -11.48
C ARG A 85 9.06 3.10 -12.15
N PHE A 86 8.17 2.43 -11.41
CA PHE A 86 6.98 1.83 -11.99
C PHE A 86 5.89 2.86 -12.28
N THR A 87 5.94 4.02 -11.64
CA THR A 87 4.83 4.95 -11.68
C THR A 87 5.24 6.29 -12.24
N THR A 88 4.27 7.01 -12.83
CA THR A 88 4.46 8.39 -13.27
C THR A 88 3.85 9.35 -12.28
N ALA A 89 2.96 8.89 -11.41
CA ALA A 89 2.32 9.73 -10.40
C ALA A 89 1.81 8.88 -9.25
N GLU A 90 1.88 9.41 -8.05
CA GLU A 90 1.34 8.78 -6.86
C GLU A 90 0.66 9.85 -6.03
N GLU A 91 -0.48 9.52 -5.44
CA GLU A 91 -1.20 10.48 -4.63
C GLU A 91 -1.87 9.76 -3.48
N GLN A 92 -1.71 10.25 -2.26
CA GLN A 92 -2.45 9.69 -1.14
C GLN A 92 -3.86 10.23 -1.17
N ILE A 93 -4.82 9.35 -1.31
CA ILE A 93 -6.23 9.73 -1.31
C ILE A 93 -6.65 10.12 0.11
N GLY A 94 -6.18 9.39 1.11
CA GLY A 94 -6.49 9.70 2.49
C GLY A 94 -6.18 8.56 3.43
N ALA A 95 -6.42 8.82 4.71
CA ALA A 95 -6.30 7.82 5.76
C ALA A 95 -7.61 7.84 6.56
N PHE A 96 -8.07 6.68 6.98
CA PHE A 96 -9.43 6.54 7.50
C PHE A 96 -9.48 5.57 8.67
N ASP A 97 -10.39 5.82 9.59
CA ASP A 97 -10.67 4.88 10.66
C ASP A 97 -12.03 4.23 10.42
N ALA A 98 -12.12 2.92 10.60
CA ALA A 98 -13.39 2.24 10.50
C ALA A 98 -14.27 2.59 11.69
N LEU A 99 -15.54 2.88 11.45
CA LEU A 99 -16.48 3.19 12.50
C LEU A 99 -17.48 2.03 12.64
N GLY A 100 -18.01 1.87 13.82
CA GLY A 100 -19.01 0.86 14.04
C GLY A 100 -18.38 -0.43 14.47
N GLU A 101 -18.65 -1.51 13.68
CA GLU A 101 -18.15 -2.64 14.13
C GLU A 101 -16.82 -2.75 13.88
N GLU A 102 -16.08 -3.33 14.61
CA GLU A 102 -14.82 -3.41 14.49
C GLU A 102 -14.47 -4.43 13.79
N GLY A 103 -14.26 -4.40 13.06
CA GLY A 103 -13.90 -5.36 12.15
C GLY A 103 -12.92 -6.24 12.35
#